data_0507106926e247e0358eb00b9fadbb46
#
_entry.id   0507106926e247e0358eb00b9fadbb46
#
_cell.length_a   1.000
_cell.length_b   1.000
_cell.length_c   1.000
_cell.angle_alpha   90.00
_cell.angle_beta   90.00
_cell.angle_gamma   90.00
#
_symmetry.space_group_name_H-M   'P 1'
#
loop_
_entity.id
_entity.type
_entity.pdbx_description
1 polymer ?
#
loop_
_entity_poly.entity_id
_entity_poly.type
_entity_poly.pdbx_seq_one_letter_code
_entity_poly.pdbx_strand_id
1 'polypeptide(L)'
;MQGETKSGFKYEIDDRVLKDWRFVEAITEADKGKGVEQLVGARKMIHLMFGDDYDKFMEHIAEQNDGFVPAEAVMAEVKEIFENSTPKN
;
A
#
# COMPACT_ATOMS: atom_id res chain seq x y z
N MET A 1 -2.14 11.24 -6.70
CA MET A 1 -3.04 10.79 -5.63
C MET A 1 -2.42 11.14 -4.29
N GLN A 2 -3.11 11.92 -3.49
CA GLN A 2 -2.60 12.33 -2.19
C GLN A 2 -3.72 12.41 -1.17
N GLY A 3 -3.36 12.29 0.11
CA GLY A 3 -4.32 12.35 1.19
C GLY A 3 -3.70 11.96 2.52
N GLU A 4 -4.57 11.68 3.48
CA GLU A 4 -4.17 11.27 4.82
C GLU A 4 -5.09 10.16 5.30
N THR A 5 -4.52 9.11 5.89
CA THR A 5 -5.30 8.01 6.46
C THR A 5 -5.82 8.40 7.83
N LYS A 6 -6.77 7.64 8.36
CA LYS A 6 -7.34 7.87 9.70
C LYS A 6 -6.28 7.80 10.80
N SER A 7 -5.25 6.97 10.62
CA SER A 7 -4.16 6.87 11.57
C SER A 7 -3.16 8.02 11.47
N GLY A 8 -3.34 8.92 10.50
CA GLY A 8 -2.50 10.10 10.35
C GLY A 8 -1.35 9.99 9.37
N PHE A 9 -1.33 8.97 8.54
CA PHE A 9 -0.28 8.83 7.53
C PHE A 9 -0.61 9.69 6.31
N LYS A 10 0.24 10.67 6.02
CA LYS A 10 0.11 11.51 4.84
C LYS A 10 0.84 10.85 3.67
N TYR A 11 0.14 10.67 2.57
CA TYR A 11 0.70 10.00 1.41
C TYR A 11 0.60 10.86 0.16
N GLU A 12 1.55 10.66 -0.73
CA GLU A 12 1.54 11.24 -2.07
C GLU A 12 2.04 10.18 -3.03
N ILE A 13 1.19 9.75 -3.95
CA ILE A 13 1.48 8.67 -4.88
C ILE A 13 1.33 9.20 -6.30
N ASP A 14 2.36 9.01 -7.12
CA ASP A 14 2.34 9.41 -8.52
C ASP A 14 1.26 8.60 -9.25
N ASP A 15 0.34 9.28 -9.92
CA ASP A 15 -0.75 8.63 -10.64
C ASP A 15 -0.24 7.68 -11.73
N ARG A 16 0.96 7.89 -12.25
CA ARG A 16 1.56 7.01 -13.25
C ARG A 16 1.82 5.61 -12.70
N VAL A 17 1.98 5.48 -11.38
CA VAL A 17 2.19 4.16 -10.76
C VAL A 17 1.02 3.24 -11.05
N LEU A 18 -0.21 3.77 -10.98
CA LEU A 18 -1.42 2.99 -11.19
C LEU A 18 -1.56 2.48 -12.64
N LYS A 19 -0.81 3.09 -13.57
CA LYS A 19 -0.81 2.72 -14.98
C LYS A 19 0.42 1.92 -15.38
N ASP A 20 1.34 1.70 -14.44
CA ASP A 20 2.56 0.94 -14.69
C ASP A 20 2.22 -0.55 -14.76
N TRP A 21 2.71 -1.22 -15.80
CA TRP A 21 2.44 -2.65 -15.99
C TRP A 21 2.94 -3.49 -14.81
N ARG A 22 4.06 -3.09 -14.20
CA ARG A 22 4.59 -3.80 -13.04
C ARG A 22 3.63 -3.74 -11.86
N PHE A 23 2.90 -2.63 -11.73
CA PHE A 23 1.89 -2.47 -10.71
C PHE A 23 0.69 -3.40 -10.97
N VAL A 24 0.27 -3.51 -12.23
CA VAL A 24 -0.80 -4.43 -12.64
C VAL A 24 -0.41 -5.88 -12.31
N GLU A 25 0.84 -6.25 -12.61
CA GLU A 25 1.34 -7.59 -12.30
C GLU A 25 1.36 -7.84 -10.79
N ALA A 26 1.82 -6.86 -10.02
CA ALA A 26 1.89 -6.98 -8.56
C ALA A 26 0.51 -7.12 -7.92
N ILE A 27 -0.45 -6.33 -8.40
CA ILE A 27 -1.84 -6.43 -7.93
C ILE A 27 -2.42 -7.81 -8.23
N THR A 28 -2.14 -8.33 -9.43
CA THR A 28 -2.64 -9.64 -9.83
C THR A 28 -2.08 -10.74 -8.93
N GLU A 29 -0.78 -10.67 -8.60
CA GLU A 29 -0.18 -11.61 -7.67
C GLU A 29 -0.79 -11.50 -6.28
N ALA A 30 -1.02 -10.27 -5.81
CA ALA A 30 -1.60 -10.03 -4.50
C ALA A 30 -3.04 -10.54 -4.40
N ASP A 31 -3.79 -10.47 -5.49
CA ASP A 31 -5.19 -10.87 -5.52
C ASP A 31 -5.36 -12.36 -5.78
N LYS A 32 -4.67 -12.89 -6.80
CA LYS A 32 -4.88 -14.26 -7.29
C LYS A 32 -3.79 -15.25 -6.92
N GLY A 33 -2.69 -14.78 -6.38
CA GLY A 33 -1.63 -15.67 -5.93
C GLY A 33 -2.10 -16.55 -4.77
N LYS A 34 -1.34 -17.61 -4.49
CA LYS A 34 -1.66 -18.51 -3.39
C LYS A 34 -0.55 -18.45 -2.35
N GLY A 35 -0.95 -18.27 -1.07
CA GLY A 35 -0.02 -18.27 0.03
C GLY A 35 1.03 -17.17 -0.09
N VAL A 36 2.30 -17.57 -0.17
CA VAL A 36 3.42 -16.62 -0.22
C VAL A 36 3.36 -15.69 -1.43
N GLU A 37 2.81 -16.15 -2.55
CA GLU A 37 2.70 -15.31 -3.75
C GLU A 37 1.88 -14.06 -3.51
N GLN A 38 0.82 -14.16 -2.70
CA GLN A 38 0.00 -12.99 -2.36
C GLN A 38 0.81 -11.97 -1.59
N LEU A 39 1.64 -12.41 -0.66
CA LEU A 39 2.48 -11.53 0.14
C LEU A 39 3.55 -10.86 -0.71
N VAL A 40 4.16 -11.63 -1.62
CA VAL A 40 5.17 -11.10 -2.53
C VAL A 40 4.55 -10.04 -3.45
N GLY A 41 3.38 -10.31 -4.00
CA GLY A 41 2.66 -9.36 -4.85
C GLY A 41 2.30 -8.08 -4.11
N ALA A 42 1.79 -8.23 -2.89
CA ALA A 42 1.43 -7.08 -2.05
C ALA A 42 2.66 -6.22 -1.75
N ARG A 43 3.79 -6.84 -1.42
CA ARG A 43 5.03 -6.12 -1.14
C ARG A 43 5.51 -5.34 -2.36
N LYS A 44 5.51 -5.96 -3.53
CA LYS A 44 5.91 -5.30 -4.78
C LYS A 44 5.00 -4.10 -5.08
N MET A 45 3.70 -4.28 -4.90
CA MET A 45 2.73 -3.22 -5.11
C MET A 45 3.01 -2.02 -4.20
N ILE A 46 3.24 -2.28 -2.92
CA ILE A 46 3.48 -1.23 -1.94
C ILE A 46 4.78 -0.49 -2.22
N HIS A 47 5.83 -1.20 -2.60
CA HIS A 47 7.09 -0.56 -2.99
C HIS A 47 6.92 0.35 -4.20
N LEU A 48 6.12 -0.07 -5.18
CA LEU A 48 5.86 0.76 -6.35
C LEU A 48 5.03 2.00 -5.98
N MET A 49 4.07 1.84 -5.07
CA MET A 49 3.22 2.95 -4.64
C MET A 49 4.01 4.04 -3.92
N PHE A 50 4.85 3.66 -2.98
CA PHE A 50 5.50 4.63 -2.10
C PHE A 50 6.92 5.00 -2.52
N GLY A 51 7.60 4.15 -3.30
CA GLY A 51 8.98 4.45 -3.70
C GLY A 51 9.85 4.73 -2.49
N ASP A 52 10.46 5.91 -2.47
CA ASP A 52 11.36 6.32 -1.38
C ASP A 52 10.63 6.51 -0.03
N ASP A 53 9.33 6.62 -0.05
CA ASP A 53 8.53 6.78 1.17
C ASP A 53 8.12 5.44 1.80
N TYR A 54 8.56 4.33 1.22
CA TYR A 54 8.24 3.00 1.75
C TYR A 54 8.66 2.84 3.21
N ASP A 55 9.87 3.27 3.55
CA ASP A 55 10.36 3.15 4.92
C ASP A 55 9.56 4.00 5.89
N LYS A 56 9.14 5.19 5.47
CA LYS A 56 8.28 6.06 6.28
C LYS A 56 6.93 5.40 6.55
N PHE A 57 6.39 4.73 5.54
CA PHE A 57 5.15 3.99 5.69
C PHE A 57 5.29 2.85 6.70
N MET A 58 6.38 2.09 6.60
CA MET A 58 6.65 1.01 7.54
C MET A 58 6.83 1.53 8.96
N GLU A 59 7.58 2.64 9.13
CA GLU A 59 7.78 3.26 10.43
C GLU A 59 6.46 3.73 11.05
N HIS A 60 5.58 4.30 10.23
CA HIS A 60 4.27 4.74 10.70
C HIS A 60 3.46 3.57 11.24
N ILE A 61 3.42 2.46 10.51
CA ILE A 61 2.72 1.26 10.94
C ILE A 61 3.33 0.73 12.25
N ALA A 62 4.66 0.71 12.34
CA ALA A 62 5.35 0.24 13.53
C ALA A 62 5.01 1.09 14.76
N GLU A 63 4.94 2.41 14.60
CA GLU A 63 4.57 3.32 15.69
C GLU A 63 3.17 3.06 16.21
N GLN A 64 2.26 2.65 15.34
CA GLN A 64 0.89 2.34 15.72
C GLN A 64 0.75 0.96 16.37
N ASN A 65 1.81 0.15 16.35
CA ASN A 65 1.76 -1.25 16.77
C ASN A 65 2.97 -1.66 17.62
N ASP A 66 3.42 -0.77 18.50
CA ASP A 66 4.51 -1.03 19.46
C ASP A 66 5.81 -1.53 18.81
N GLY A 67 6.17 -0.98 17.66
CA GLY A 67 7.39 -1.35 16.95
C GLY A 67 7.25 -2.55 16.03
N PHE A 68 6.07 -3.13 15.96
CA PHE A 68 5.76 -4.28 15.11
C PHE A 68 5.03 -3.82 13.85
N VAL A 69 5.22 -4.53 12.73
CA VAL A 69 4.54 -4.20 11.47
C VAL A 69 3.66 -5.38 11.05
N PRO A 70 2.43 -5.46 11.57
CA PRO A 70 1.52 -6.55 11.19
C PRO A 70 1.12 -6.42 9.72
N ALA A 71 1.15 -7.53 8.97
CA ALA A 71 0.73 -7.53 7.58
C ALA A 71 -0.71 -7.03 7.42
N GLU A 72 -1.58 -7.38 8.36
CA GLU A 72 -2.98 -6.93 8.35
C GLU A 72 -3.09 -5.41 8.44
N ALA A 73 -2.26 -4.79 9.29
CA ALA A 73 -2.26 -3.34 9.44
C ALA A 73 -1.78 -2.66 8.16
N VAL A 74 -0.74 -3.21 7.53
CA VAL A 74 -0.23 -2.70 6.25
C VAL A 74 -1.32 -2.74 5.20
N MET A 75 -1.99 -3.87 5.06
CA MET A 75 -3.03 -4.03 4.03
C MET A 75 -4.25 -3.17 4.32
N ALA A 76 -4.61 -2.97 5.60
CA ALA A 76 -5.72 -2.10 5.96
C ALA A 76 -5.43 -0.64 5.57
N GLU A 77 -4.21 -0.16 5.80
CA GLU A 77 -3.82 1.20 5.39
C GLU A 77 -3.86 1.35 3.87
N VAL A 78 -3.32 0.38 3.15
CA VAL A 78 -3.31 0.40 1.68
C VAL A 78 -4.75 0.42 1.14
N LYS A 79 -5.61 -0.40 1.73
CA LYS A 79 -7.03 -0.43 1.33
C LYS A 79 -7.68 0.93 1.54
N GLU A 80 -7.42 1.56 2.67
CA GLU A 80 -7.96 2.89 2.97
C GLU A 80 -7.49 3.92 1.95
N ILE A 81 -6.20 3.88 1.58
CA ILE A 81 -5.64 4.79 0.58
C ILE A 81 -6.39 4.65 -0.74
N PHE A 82 -6.64 3.42 -1.19
CA PHE A 82 -7.39 3.20 -2.42
C PHE A 82 -8.85 3.67 -2.30
N GLU A 83 -9.48 3.44 -1.17
CA GLU A 83 -10.86 3.90 -0.95
C GLU A 83 -10.96 5.42 -0.97
N ASN A 84 -9.98 6.10 -0.38
CA ASN A 84 -9.94 7.56 -0.38
C ASN A 84 -9.75 8.13 -1.78
N SER A 85 -9.13 7.37 -2.67
CA SER A 85 -8.81 7.81 -4.02
C SER A 85 -9.91 7.50 -5.03
N THR A 86 -10.90 6.71 -4.63
CA THR A 86 -12.01 6.34 -5.52
C THR A 86 -13.00 7.49 -5.59
N PRO A 87 -13.33 7.98 -6.81
CA PRO A 87 -14.32 9.04 -6.95
C PRO A 87 -15.67 8.59 -6.39
N LYS A 88 -16.30 9.47 -5.63
CA LYS A 88 -17.65 9.21 -5.14
C LYS A 88 -18.65 9.65 -6.22
N ASN A 89 -19.48 8.74 -6.61
CA ASN A 89 -20.57 9.06 -7.54
C ASN A 89 -21.82 9.40 -6.77
#